data_e453f25f5e7a19954d2e825f85ef0305
#
_entry.id   e453f25f5e7a19954d2e825f85ef0305
#
_cell.length_a   1.000
_cell.length_b   1.000
_cell.length_c   1.000
_cell.angle_alpha   90.00
_cell.angle_beta   90.00
_cell.angle_gamma   90.00
#
_symmetry.space_group_name_H-M   'P 1'
#
loop_
_entity.id
_entity.type
_entity.pdbx_description
1 polymer ?
#
loop_
_entity_poly.entity_id
_entity_poly.type
_entity_poly.pdbx_seq_one_letter_code
_entity_poly.pdbx_strand_id
1 'polypeptide(L)'
;MKNLTTVERKSDRELVVTRLFNGPAHIVFEAWTKPELLKRWWTPKSFGISFVSCEADVRTGGTYRFVFSHPASEQPMAFFGRYIEVTPHSRIVWTNEESADGPVSTVTFEEKGDKTLLVLRELYPSKQALDEAIASGSTGTGGAGEQFEQLDELLITLVRS
;
A
#
# COMPACT_ATOMS: atom_id res chain seq x y z
N MET A 1 -22.55 -2.48 -7.80
CA MET A 1 -22.06 -3.34 -6.70
C MET A 1 -20.71 -2.84 -6.23
N LYS A 2 -20.55 -2.70 -4.93
CA LYS A 2 -19.30 -2.23 -4.35
C LYS A 2 -18.29 -3.38 -4.29
N ASN A 3 -17.06 -3.14 -4.75
CA ASN A 3 -15.99 -4.11 -4.65
C ASN A 3 -15.52 -4.25 -3.21
N LEU A 4 -15.19 -5.46 -2.81
CA LEU A 4 -14.74 -5.75 -1.45
C LEU A 4 -13.25 -6.04 -1.44
N THR A 5 -12.60 -5.60 -0.36
CA THR A 5 -11.20 -5.93 -0.09
C THR A 5 -11.17 -7.24 0.70
N THR A 6 -10.39 -8.20 0.22
CA THR A 6 -10.17 -9.46 0.95
C THR A 6 -8.74 -9.52 1.47
N VAL A 7 -8.59 -9.99 2.72
CA VAL A 7 -7.28 -10.16 3.35
C VAL A 7 -7.17 -11.61 3.79
N GLU A 8 -6.10 -12.29 3.39
CA GLU A 8 -5.92 -13.71 3.66
C GLU A 8 -4.47 -14.01 4.05
N ARG A 9 -4.30 -14.82 5.10
CA ARG A 9 -2.99 -15.35 5.44
C ARG A 9 -2.75 -16.59 4.58
N LYS A 10 -1.90 -16.47 3.58
CA LYS A 10 -1.63 -17.54 2.62
C LYS A 10 -0.65 -18.58 3.13
N SER A 11 0.23 -18.20 4.05
CA SER A 11 1.24 -19.09 4.61
C SER A 11 1.68 -18.57 5.97
N ASP A 12 2.63 -19.25 6.60
CA ASP A 12 3.20 -18.82 7.88
C ASP A 12 3.83 -17.44 7.80
N ARG A 13 4.23 -17.00 6.62
CA ARG A 13 5.00 -15.77 6.42
C ARG A 13 4.32 -14.76 5.50
N GLU A 14 3.17 -15.07 4.89
CA GLU A 14 2.60 -14.24 3.84
C GLU A 14 1.16 -13.82 4.11
N LEU A 15 0.91 -12.50 3.98
CA LEU A 15 -0.43 -11.94 3.90
C LEU A 15 -0.71 -11.50 2.47
N VAL A 16 -1.93 -11.72 1.99
CA VAL A 16 -2.36 -11.32 0.65
C VAL A 16 -3.65 -10.52 0.74
N VAL A 17 -3.61 -9.33 0.14
CA VAL A 17 -4.78 -8.45 0.02
C VAL A 17 -5.17 -8.39 -1.45
N THR A 18 -6.45 -8.61 -1.74
CA THR A 18 -6.95 -8.63 -3.12
C THR A 18 -8.15 -7.68 -3.23
N ARG A 19 -8.19 -6.90 -4.30
CA ARG A 19 -9.35 -6.06 -4.62
C ARG A 19 -9.39 -5.76 -6.10
N LEU A 20 -10.62 -5.72 -6.64
CA LEU A 20 -10.87 -5.27 -8.01
C LEU A 20 -11.20 -3.77 -7.97
N PHE A 21 -10.45 -2.96 -8.70
CA PHE A 21 -10.64 -1.50 -8.78
C PHE A 21 -11.31 -1.12 -10.10
N ASN A 22 -12.14 -0.07 -10.05
CA ASN A 22 -12.87 0.45 -11.21
C ASN A 22 -12.02 1.49 -11.93
N GLY A 23 -11.08 1.04 -12.74
CA GLY A 23 -10.21 1.90 -13.52
C GLY A 23 -9.13 1.10 -14.23
N PRO A 24 -8.56 1.64 -15.31
CA PRO A 24 -7.50 0.93 -16.05
C PRO A 24 -6.20 0.90 -15.26
N ALA A 25 -5.38 -0.11 -15.55
CA ALA A 25 -4.15 -0.37 -14.79
C ALA A 25 -3.19 0.81 -14.76
N HIS A 26 -3.06 1.57 -15.87
CA HIS A 26 -2.15 2.71 -15.88
C HIS A 26 -2.57 3.81 -14.91
N ILE A 27 -3.88 4.02 -14.72
CA ILE A 27 -4.37 5.03 -13.77
C ILE A 27 -4.21 4.54 -12.33
N VAL A 28 -4.52 3.26 -12.06
CA VAL A 28 -4.31 2.68 -10.73
C VAL A 28 -2.82 2.73 -10.37
N PHE A 29 -1.96 2.40 -11.32
CA PHE A 29 -0.51 2.46 -11.13
C PHE A 29 -0.04 3.89 -10.82
N GLU A 30 -0.57 4.91 -11.51
CA GLU A 30 -0.22 6.30 -11.20
C GLU A 30 -0.56 6.68 -9.76
N ALA A 31 -1.70 6.22 -9.25
CA ALA A 31 -2.10 6.49 -7.87
C ALA A 31 -1.12 5.88 -6.85
N TRP A 32 -0.40 4.84 -7.24
CA TRP A 32 0.61 4.18 -6.40
C TRP A 32 2.01 4.78 -6.55
N THR A 33 2.24 5.61 -7.56
CA THR A 33 3.59 6.06 -7.89
C THR A 33 3.81 7.56 -7.78
N LYS A 34 2.74 8.36 -7.83
CA LYS A 34 2.85 9.81 -7.71
C LYS A 34 2.62 10.23 -6.27
N PRO A 35 3.61 10.88 -5.61
CA PRO A 35 3.47 11.29 -4.20
C PRO A 35 2.22 12.12 -3.93
N GLU A 36 1.86 13.05 -4.81
CA GLU A 36 0.67 13.88 -4.65
C GLU A 36 -0.62 13.07 -4.66
N LEU A 37 -0.64 11.90 -5.32
CA LEU A 37 -1.79 11.01 -5.32
C LEU A 37 -1.75 10.07 -4.12
N LEU A 38 -0.57 9.55 -3.76
CA LEU A 38 -0.40 8.70 -2.58
C LEU A 38 -0.92 9.39 -1.32
N LYS A 39 -0.66 10.67 -1.17
CA LYS A 39 -1.09 11.45 0.00
C LYS A 39 -2.61 11.49 0.15
N ARG A 40 -3.36 11.24 -0.92
CA ARG A 40 -4.81 11.36 -0.91
C ARG A 40 -5.53 10.09 -0.45
N TRP A 41 -4.86 8.93 -0.48
CA TRP A 41 -5.55 7.68 -0.15
C TRP A 41 -4.78 6.75 0.80
N TRP A 42 -3.49 6.96 0.98
CA TRP A 42 -2.63 6.03 1.72
C TRP A 42 -2.99 5.91 3.21
N THR A 43 -3.38 7.01 3.86
CA THR A 43 -3.70 7.00 5.29
C THR A 43 -5.21 6.85 5.51
N PRO A 44 -5.65 5.80 6.23
CA PRO A 44 -7.07 5.69 6.58
C PRO A 44 -7.51 6.88 7.43
N LYS A 45 -8.58 7.55 7.03
CA LYS A 45 -9.09 8.73 7.73
C LYS A 45 -9.44 8.44 9.18
N SER A 46 -9.94 7.21 9.45
CA SER A 46 -10.33 6.81 10.81
C SER A 46 -9.15 6.72 11.76
N PHE A 47 -7.93 6.59 11.25
CA PHE A 47 -6.74 6.50 12.09
C PHE A 47 -6.30 7.86 12.63
N GLY A 48 -6.80 8.96 12.06
CA GLY A 48 -6.44 10.30 12.51
C GLY A 48 -5.01 10.72 12.20
N ILE A 49 -4.30 9.98 11.37
CA ILE A 49 -2.92 10.28 10.98
C ILE A 49 -2.89 11.15 9.71
N SER A 50 -1.85 11.98 9.62
CA SER A 50 -1.68 12.89 8.49
C SER A 50 -0.25 12.81 7.97
N PHE A 51 -0.08 13.00 6.66
CA PHE A 51 1.27 13.12 6.10
C PHE A 51 1.93 14.40 6.53
N VAL A 52 3.14 14.30 7.10
CA VAL A 52 4.05 15.42 7.29
C VAL A 52 4.86 15.60 6.01
N SER A 53 5.33 14.48 5.43
CA SER A 53 6.00 14.48 4.14
C SER A 53 5.76 13.16 3.42
N CYS A 54 5.83 13.22 2.09
CA CYS A 54 5.68 12.04 1.24
C CYS A 54 6.71 12.14 0.12
N GLU A 55 7.79 11.39 0.25
CA GLU A 55 8.85 11.36 -0.75
C GLU A 55 8.91 9.96 -1.36
N ALA A 56 8.84 9.87 -2.66
CA ALA A 56 8.92 8.58 -3.36
C ALA A 56 9.55 8.77 -4.72
N ASP A 57 10.66 8.06 -4.94
CA ASP A 57 11.30 7.95 -6.26
C ASP A 57 10.96 6.56 -6.78
N VAL A 58 9.79 6.43 -7.41
CA VAL A 58 9.22 5.14 -7.77
C VAL A 58 9.82 4.63 -9.07
N ARG A 59 10.98 4.00 -8.94
CA ARG A 59 11.69 3.32 -10.01
C ARG A 59 12.54 2.21 -9.40
N THR A 60 12.92 1.24 -10.19
CA THR A 60 13.82 0.19 -9.72
C THR A 60 15.11 0.83 -9.19
N GLY A 61 15.44 0.53 -7.93
CA GLY A 61 16.59 1.12 -7.24
C GLY A 61 16.30 2.44 -6.54
N GLY A 62 15.10 3.00 -6.67
CA GLY A 62 14.71 4.22 -5.96
C GLY A 62 14.34 3.96 -4.51
N THR A 63 14.06 5.02 -3.76
CA THR A 63 13.72 4.96 -2.34
C THR A 63 12.43 5.72 -2.05
N TYR A 64 11.82 5.43 -0.90
CA TYR A 64 10.69 6.20 -0.42
C TYR A 64 10.84 6.51 1.06
N ARG A 65 10.20 7.61 1.49
CA ARG A 65 10.10 7.97 2.90
C ARG A 65 8.77 8.68 3.12
N PHE A 66 7.92 8.09 3.95
CA PHE A 66 6.64 8.65 4.34
C PHE A 66 6.70 9.00 5.81
N VAL A 67 6.42 10.25 6.15
CA VAL A 67 6.42 10.71 7.54
C VAL A 67 4.99 11.12 7.90
N PHE A 68 4.49 10.56 8.98
CA PHE A 68 3.13 10.79 9.47
C PHE A 68 3.13 11.42 10.85
N SER A 69 2.11 12.22 11.14
CA SER A 69 1.84 12.70 12.48
C SER A 69 0.50 12.15 12.98
N HIS A 70 0.39 12.02 14.31
CA HIS A 70 -0.83 11.60 14.96
C HIS A 70 -1.06 12.50 16.18
N PRO A 71 -2.32 12.97 16.44
CA PRO A 71 -2.59 13.87 17.57
C PRO A 71 -2.20 13.30 18.93
N ALA A 72 -2.20 11.97 19.06
CA ALA A 72 -1.84 11.31 20.32
C ALA A 72 -0.34 11.07 20.49
N SER A 73 0.48 11.42 19.49
CA SER A 73 1.93 11.20 19.53
C SER A 73 2.69 12.51 19.36
N GLU A 74 3.69 12.74 20.20
CA GLU A 74 4.54 13.92 20.10
C GLU A 74 5.61 13.78 19.01
N GLN A 75 5.90 12.54 18.59
CA GLN A 75 6.93 12.25 17.60
C GLN A 75 6.30 11.80 16.30
N PRO A 76 6.76 12.36 15.16
CA PRO A 76 6.33 11.84 13.88
C PRO A 76 6.85 10.42 13.65
N MET A 77 6.09 9.65 12.86
CA MET A 77 6.46 8.27 12.50
C MET A 77 6.97 8.25 11.07
N ALA A 78 8.12 7.62 10.85
CA ALA A 78 8.70 7.50 9.52
C ALA A 78 8.63 6.05 9.03
N PHE A 79 8.18 5.89 7.80
CA PHE A 79 8.19 4.60 7.09
C PHE A 79 9.04 4.79 5.84
N PHE A 80 10.01 3.91 5.63
CA PHE A 80 10.95 4.08 4.53
C PHE A 80 11.46 2.73 4.03
N GLY A 81 12.00 2.76 2.83
CA GLY A 81 12.56 1.56 2.21
C GLY A 81 13.02 1.84 0.80
N ARG A 82 13.18 0.77 0.04
CA ARG A 82 13.69 0.82 -1.33
C ARG A 82 12.73 0.10 -2.27
N TYR A 83 12.68 0.58 -3.50
CA TYR A 83 11.98 -0.11 -4.58
C TYR A 83 12.93 -1.12 -5.22
N ILE A 84 12.63 -2.40 -5.03
CA ILE A 84 13.44 -3.49 -5.61
C ILE A 84 13.14 -3.61 -7.09
N GLU A 85 11.87 -3.47 -7.45
CA GLU A 85 11.42 -3.59 -8.84
C GLU A 85 10.25 -2.65 -9.09
N VAL A 86 10.29 -1.91 -10.18
CA VAL A 86 9.13 -1.16 -10.68
C VAL A 86 8.97 -1.46 -12.15
N THR A 87 7.92 -2.22 -12.48
CA THR A 87 7.55 -2.54 -13.86
C THR A 87 6.27 -1.78 -14.17
N PRO A 88 6.33 -0.72 -15.02
CA PRO A 88 5.19 0.16 -15.25
C PRO A 88 3.91 -0.59 -15.57
N HIS A 89 2.84 -0.18 -14.91
CA HIS A 89 1.47 -0.66 -15.05
C HIS A 89 1.24 -2.12 -14.65
N SER A 90 2.26 -2.78 -14.08
CA SER A 90 2.23 -4.22 -13.85
C SER A 90 2.62 -4.63 -12.43
N ARG A 91 3.73 -4.08 -11.89
CA ARG A 91 4.27 -4.61 -10.63
C ARG A 91 5.16 -3.61 -9.92
N ILE A 92 5.02 -3.52 -8.59
CA ILE A 92 5.94 -2.76 -7.74
C ILE A 92 6.33 -3.66 -6.58
N VAL A 93 7.63 -3.77 -6.30
CA VAL A 93 8.18 -4.52 -5.16
C VAL A 93 9.01 -3.56 -4.32
N TRP A 94 8.73 -3.51 -3.02
CA TRP A 94 9.47 -2.62 -2.13
C TRP A 94 9.74 -3.28 -0.79
N THR A 95 10.76 -2.74 -0.09
CA THR A 95 11.11 -3.15 1.28
C THR A 95 10.45 -2.23 2.29
N ASN A 96 10.32 -2.70 3.52
CA ASN A 96 9.87 -1.90 4.66
C ASN A 96 11.03 -1.96 5.67
N GLU A 97 11.84 -0.88 5.72
CA GLU A 97 13.13 -0.89 6.42
C GLU A 97 13.12 -0.17 7.76
N GLU A 98 11.98 0.34 8.19
CA GLU A 98 11.81 0.95 9.51
C GLU A 98 11.91 -0.08 10.64
N SER A 99 11.84 -1.37 10.31
CA SER A 99 12.00 -2.47 11.25
C SER A 99 12.81 -3.58 10.59
N ALA A 100 13.68 -4.26 11.37
CA ALA A 100 14.44 -5.41 10.89
C ALA A 100 13.52 -6.56 10.47
N ASP A 101 12.33 -6.64 11.04
CA ASP A 101 11.35 -7.69 10.76
C ASP A 101 10.28 -7.24 9.74
N GLY A 102 10.52 -6.14 9.04
CA GLY A 102 9.59 -5.63 8.05
C GLY A 102 9.45 -6.56 6.84
N PRO A 103 8.24 -6.63 6.26
CA PRO A 103 8.00 -7.49 5.11
C PRO A 103 8.57 -6.90 3.83
N VAL A 104 8.73 -7.77 2.81
CA VAL A 104 8.89 -7.33 1.43
C VAL A 104 7.49 -7.31 0.82
N SER A 105 7.10 -6.17 0.28
CA SER A 105 5.76 -5.95 -0.28
C SER A 105 5.81 -6.01 -1.79
N THR A 106 4.87 -6.73 -2.39
CA THR A 106 4.71 -6.82 -3.84
C THR A 106 3.27 -6.50 -4.20
N VAL A 107 3.06 -5.51 -5.05
CA VAL A 107 1.75 -5.22 -5.59
C VAL A 107 1.77 -5.49 -7.09
N THR A 108 0.74 -6.19 -7.57
CA THR A 108 0.57 -6.46 -9.00
C THR A 108 -0.75 -5.86 -9.47
N PHE A 109 -0.74 -5.41 -10.73
CA PHE A 109 -1.88 -4.76 -11.38
C PHE A 109 -2.22 -5.58 -12.63
N GLU A 110 -3.37 -6.25 -12.63
CA GLU A 110 -3.79 -7.06 -13.76
C GLU A 110 -5.05 -6.46 -14.38
N GLU A 111 -4.98 -6.08 -15.65
CA GLU A 111 -6.13 -5.52 -16.33
C GLU A 111 -7.20 -6.58 -16.59
N LYS A 112 -8.45 -6.22 -16.25
CA LYS A 112 -9.63 -7.04 -16.47
C LYS A 112 -10.69 -6.17 -17.18
N GLY A 113 -10.50 -5.96 -18.48
CA GLY A 113 -11.30 -5.02 -19.24
C GLY A 113 -10.99 -3.58 -18.82
N ASP A 114 -11.99 -2.85 -18.35
CA ASP A 114 -11.83 -1.49 -17.84
C ASP A 114 -11.53 -1.43 -16.34
N LYS A 115 -11.29 -2.59 -15.72
CA LYS A 115 -11.00 -2.70 -14.30
C LYS A 115 -9.59 -3.26 -14.08
N THR A 116 -9.11 -3.17 -12.85
CA THR A 116 -7.78 -3.68 -12.48
C THR A 116 -7.90 -4.56 -11.25
N LEU A 117 -7.44 -5.80 -11.36
CA LEU A 117 -7.31 -6.68 -10.21
C LEU A 117 -5.97 -6.38 -9.55
N LEU A 118 -6.03 -5.87 -8.33
CA LEU A 118 -4.84 -5.54 -7.54
C LEU A 118 -4.62 -6.63 -6.50
N VAL A 119 -3.38 -7.16 -6.45
CA VAL A 119 -2.98 -8.13 -5.43
C VAL A 119 -1.76 -7.58 -4.72
N LEU A 120 -1.89 -7.35 -3.42
CA LEU A 120 -0.78 -6.92 -2.56
C LEU A 120 -0.35 -8.10 -1.70
N ARG A 121 0.92 -8.49 -1.81
CA ARG A 121 1.51 -9.56 -1.02
C ARG A 121 2.54 -9.00 -0.08
N GLU A 122 2.46 -9.36 1.21
CA GLU A 122 3.46 -8.98 2.20
C GLU A 122 4.12 -10.24 2.73
N LEU A 123 5.40 -10.43 2.41
CA LEU A 123 6.18 -11.59 2.80
C LEU A 123 7.10 -11.21 3.96
N TYR A 124 6.84 -11.77 5.13
CA TYR A 124 7.61 -11.52 6.34
C TYR A 124 8.83 -12.44 6.43
N PRO A 125 9.88 -12.03 7.16
CA PRO A 125 11.12 -12.85 7.25
C PRO A 125 10.93 -14.15 8.02
N SER A 126 9.90 -14.24 8.88
CA SER A 126 9.64 -15.45 9.67
C SER A 126 8.16 -15.53 10.06
N LYS A 127 7.73 -16.71 10.47
CA LYS A 127 6.40 -16.92 11.04
C LYS A 127 6.21 -16.03 12.27
N GLN A 128 7.22 -15.97 13.14
CA GLN A 128 7.15 -15.16 14.36
C GLN A 128 6.96 -13.68 14.04
N ALA A 129 7.66 -13.16 13.04
CA ALA A 129 7.53 -11.76 12.64
C ALA A 129 6.09 -11.46 12.19
N LEU A 130 5.48 -12.33 11.41
CA LEU A 130 4.10 -12.16 10.99
C LEU A 130 3.13 -12.29 12.15
N ASP A 131 3.31 -13.29 13.03
CA ASP A 131 2.46 -13.48 14.20
C ASP A 131 2.47 -12.23 15.09
N GLU A 132 3.66 -11.67 15.34
CA GLU A 132 3.80 -10.47 16.16
C GLU A 132 3.17 -9.25 15.51
N ALA A 133 3.32 -9.10 14.19
CA ALA A 133 2.73 -7.99 13.45
C ALA A 133 1.19 -8.05 13.51
N ILE A 134 0.60 -9.23 13.35
CA ILE A 134 -0.84 -9.40 13.46
C ILE A 134 -1.30 -9.07 14.88
N ALA A 135 -0.61 -9.60 15.89
CA ALA A 135 -0.99 -9.40 17.30
C ALA A 135 -0.91 -7.94 17.72
N SER A 136 0.06 -7.19 17.19
CA SER A 136 0.23 -5.76 17.52
C SER A 136 -0.61 -4.83 16.64
N GLY A 137 -1.27 -5.37 15.61
CA GLY A 137 -2.02 -4.56 14.65
C GLY A 137 -1.13 -3.74 13.72
N SER A 138 0.16 -4.08 13.61
CA SER A 138 1.12 -3.32 12.82
C SER A 138 1.32 -3.82 11.40
N THR A 139 0.48 -4.74 10.91
CA THR A 139 0.56 -5.18 9.51
C THR A 139 0.18 -4.02 8.60
N GLY A 140 0.89 -3.89 7.47
CA GLY A 140 0.55 -2.88 6.46
C GLY A 140 -0.84 -3.08 5.87
N THR A 141 -1.46 -4.23 6.10
CA THR A 141 -2.80 -4.58 5.60
C THR A 141 -3.91 -4.22 6.58
N GLY A 142 -3.59 -3.77 7.81
CA GLY A 142 -4.59 -3.52 8.85
C GLY A 142 -5.62 -2.46 8.49
N GLY A 143 -5.25 -1.48 7.66
CA GLY A 143 -6.16 -0.45 7.19
C GLY A 143 -6.54 -0.59 5.73
N ALA A 144 -6.22 -1.73 5.10
CA ALA A 144 -6.36 -1.89 3.65
C ALA A 144 -7.79 -1.67 3.15
N GLY A 145 -8.80 -2.13 3.90
CA GLY A 145 -10.19 -1.94 3.50
C GLY A 145 -10.53 -0.47 3.31
N GLU A 146 -10.21 0.35 4.30
CA GLU A 146 -10.46 1.80 4.24
C GLU A 146 -9.57 2.49 3.23
N GLN A 147 -8.27 2.17 3.21
CA GLN A 147 -7.34 2.72 2.23
C GLN A 147 -7.83 2.48 0.81
N PHE A 148 -8.27 1.28 0.51
CA PHE A 148 -8.68 0.92 -0.85
C PHE A 148 -10.03 1.52 -1.22
N GLU A 149 -10.91 1.77 -0.25
CA GLU A 149 -12.11 2.55 -0.52
C GLU A 149 -11.77 4.00 -0.85
N GLN A 150 -10.80 4.58 -0.15
CA GLN A 150 -10.30 5.92 -0.45
C GLN A 150 -9.64 5.98 -1.84
N LEU A 151 -8.92 4.91 -2.21
CA LEU A 151 -8.34 4.81 -3.54
C LEU A 151 -9.44 4.74 -4.61
N ASP A 152 -10.49 3.95 -4.39
CA ASP A 152 -11.62 3.89 -5.33
C ASP A 152 -12.25 5.27 -5.54
N GLU A 153 -12.43 6.03 -4.47
CA GLU A 153 -12.98 7.39 -4.56
C GLU A 153 -12.07 8.31 -5.40
N LEU A 154 -10.75 8.20 -5.18
CA LEU A 154 -9.78 8.96 -5.96
C LEU A 154 -9.85 8.57 -7.43
N LEU A 155 -9.95 7.28 -7.73
CA LEU A 155 -10.00 6.79 -9.12
C LEU A 155 -11.18 7.36 -9.89
N ILE A 156 -12.31 7.59 -9.24
CA ILE A 156 -13.47 8.21 -9.88
C ILE A 156 -13.08 9.57 -10.46
N THR A 157 -12.32 10.37 -9.72
CA THR A 157 -11.87 11.68 -10.20
C THR A 157 -10.81 11.56 -11.30
N LEU A 158 -9.90 10.61 -11.20
CA LEU A 158 -8.81 10.43 -12.17
C LEU A 158 -9.30 9.90 -13.51
N VAL A 159 -10.24 8.96 -13.47
CA VAL A 159 -10.80 8.38 -14.70
C VAL A 159 -11.64 9.39 -15.48
N ARG A 160 -12.27 10.35 -14.77
CA ARG A 160 -13.08 11.39 -15.40
C ARG A 160 -12.26 12.57 -15.95
N SER A 161 -11.02 12.63 -15.62
CA SER A 161 -10.14 13.75 -16.05
C SER A 161 -9.73 13.65 -17.51
#